data_eb59bb5364acc5c23bf0405a9543ae41
#
_entry.id   eb59bb5364acc5c23bf0405a9543ae41
#
_cell.length_a   1.000
_cell.length_b   1.000
_cell.length_c   1.000
_cell.angle_alpha   90.00
_cell.angle_beta   90.00
_cell.angle_gamma   90.00
#
_symmetry.space_group_name_H-M   'P 1'
#
loop_
_entity.id
_entity.type
_entity.pdbx_description
1 polymer ?
#
loop_
_entity_poly.entity_id
_entity_poly.type
_entity_poly.pdbx_seq_one_letter_code
_entity_poly.pdbx_strand_id
1 'polypeptide(L)'
;MKIFKTLLSLIMLVLSLFAFNSCEQAPPASSSESALKQEIEALKLKVNSQAELISSLLAGKENDIESDKNEEINQENITQNDNLSNEFEYVKENGGITITKYNGKQTSIRIPERIENLPVLKIAKNAFAETKVKSVTLPSGCHEIDWFAFYGCHALTTVYISEKVTQIGYAAFDGCSKRLTIYCPSGSYAESYAKSFGFTYSSTN
;
A
#
# COMPACT_ATOMS: atom_id res chain seq x y z
N MET A 1 29.50 -8.86 22.87
CA MET A 1 29.84 -9.99 22.00
C MET A 1 29.45 -11.37 22.58
N LYS A 2 29.36 -11.57 23.90
CA LYS A 2 28.94 -12.85 24.51
C LYS A 2 27.42 -13.09 24.44
N ILE A 3 26.59 -12.06 24.55
CA ILE A 3 25.11 -12.17 24.54
C ILE A 3 24.58 -12.57 23.17
N PHE A 4 25.23 -12.15 22.08
CA PHE A 4 24.82 -12.49 20.72
C PHE A 4 25.05 -13.97 20.35
N LYS A 5 26.10 -14.58 20.90
CA LYS A 5 26.39 -16.02 20.70
C LYS A 5 25.41 -16.93 21.46
N THR A 6 24.95 -16.52 22.63
CA THR A 6 23.96 -17.28 23.41
C THR A 6 22.56 -17.22 22.78
N LEU A 7 22.18 -16.08 22.18
CA LEU A 7 20.90 -15.94 21.48
C LEU A 7 20.85 -16.78 20.20
N LEU A 8 21.94 -16.81 19.44
CA LEU A 8 22.05 -17.64 18.22
C LEU A 8 22.01 -19.15 18.53
N SER A 9 22.63 -19.56 19.65
CA SER A 9 22.59 -20.94 20.13
C SER A 9 21.19 -21.38 20.55
N LEU A 10 20.42 -20.47 21.17
CA LEU A 10 19.05 -20.76 21.59
C LEU A 10 18.09 -20.91 20.39
N ILE A 11 18.27 -20.09 19.36
CA ILE A 11 17.48 -20.17 18.11
C ILE A 11 17.76 -21.47 17.37
N MET A 12 19.04 -21.93 17.31
CA MET A 12 19.37 -23.20 16.68
C MET A 12 18.84 -24.42 17.47
N LEU A 13 18.77 -24.32 18.80
CA LEU A 13 18.18 -25.38 19.63
C LEU A 13 16.66 -25.49 19.43
N VAL A 14 15.96 -24.35 19.28
CA VAL A 14 14.50 -24.34 19.02
C VAL A 14 14.20 -24.89 17.63
N LEU A 15 15.01 -24.56 16.61
CA LEU A 15 14.84 -25.09 15.25
C LEU A 15 15.13 -26.60 15.17
N SER A 16 16.05 -27.15 15.98
CA SER A 16 16.31 -28.60 16.03
C SER A 16 15.19 -29.38 16.71
N LEU A 17 14.47 -28.76 17.67
CA LEU A 17 13.33 -29.39 18.33
C LEU A 17 12.08 -29.43 17.42
N PHE A 18 11.94 -28.46 16.49
CA PHE A 18 10.86 -28.50 15.50
C PHE A 18 11.11 -29.54 14.38
N ALA A 19 12.36 -29.90 14.08
CA ALA A 19 12.69 -30.88 13.05
C ALA A 19 12.48 -32.34 13.51
N PHE A 20 12.35 -32.59 14.82
CA PHE A 20 12.25 -33.97 15.35
C PHE A 20 10.79 -34.39 15.63
N ASN A 21 9.80 -33.50 15.51
CA ASN A 21 8.40 -33.83 15.81
C ASN A 21 7.53 -34.00 14.55
N SER A 22 8.12 -34.20 13.39
CA SER A 22 7.42 -34.36 12.10
C SER A 22 7.57 -35.75 11.49
N CYS A 23 7.52 -36.78 12.32
CA CYS A 23 7.49 -38.14 11.83
C CYS A 23 6.50 -38.98 12.64
N GLU A 24 5.18 -38.63 12.59
CA GLU A 24 4.12 -39.56 12.96
C GLU A 24 2.86 -39.24 12.14
N GLN A 25 2.56 -40.16 11.23
CA GLN A 25 1.30 -40.43 10.53
C GLN A 25 0.62 -39.26 9.79
N ALA A 26 1.01 -39.09 8.53
CA ALA A 26 0.16 -38.45 7.55
C ALA A 26 -1.11 -39.32 7.30
N PRO A 27 -2.34 -38.76 7.41
CA PRO A 27 -3.52 -39.48 6.96
C PRO A 27 -3.47 -39.66 5.44
N PRO A 28 -4.16 -40.67 4.86
CA PRO A 28 -4.07 -40.97 3.43
C PRO A 28 -4.54 -39.77 2.57
N ALA A 29 -3.68 -39.39 1.66
CA ALA A 29 -3.79 -38.17 0.82
C ALA A 29 -4.96 -38.11 -0.16
N SER A 30 -5.94 -39.01 -0.08
CA SER A 30 -7.05 -39.10 -1.03
C SER A 30 -8.34 -38.36 -0.62
N SER A 31 -8.53 -38.05 0.66
CA SER A 31 -9.76 -37.40 1.12
C SER A 31 -9.67 -35.87 1.17
N SER A 32 -8.49 -35.31 1.40
CA SER A 32 -8.28 -33.85 1.45
C SER A 32 -8.23 -33.20 0.07
N GLU A 33 -7.71 -33.92 -0.94
CA GLU A 33 -7.61 -33.40 -2.31
C GLU A 33 -8.98 -33.36 -3.02
N SER A 34 -9.84 -34.32 -2.75
CA SER A 34 -11.21 -34.32 -3.29
C SER A 34 -12.08 -33.22 -2.66
N ALA A 35 -11.94 -32.97 -1.34
CA ALA A 35 -12.64 -31.88 -0.65
C ALA A 35 -12.18 -30.51 -1.16
N LEU A 36 -10.89 -30.32 -1.36
CA LEU A 36 -10.34 -29.07 -1.90
C LEU A 36 -10.79 -28.81 -3.33
N LYS A 37 -10.87 -29.85 -4.18
CA LYS A 37 -11.41 -29.73 -5.54
C LYS A 37 -12.90 -29.35 -5.55
N GLN A 38 -13.70 -29.89 -4.65
CA GLN A 38 -15.10 -29.52 -4.51
C GLN A 38 -15.27 -28.07 -4.06
N GLU A 39 -14.44 -27.59 -3.15
CA GLU A 39 -14.48 -26.22 -2.65
C GLU A 39 -14.06 -25.21 -3.74
N ILE A 40 -13.06 -25.54 -4.55
CA ILE A 40 -12.64 -24.75 -5.72
C ILE A 40 -13.76 -24.66 -6.75
N GLU A 41 -14.46 -25.75 -7.06
CA GLU A 41 -15.58 -25.73 -8.01
C GLU A 41 -16.77 -24.93 -7.45
N ALA A 42 -17.06 -25.01 -6.16
CA ALA A 42 -18.10 -24.21 -5.52
C ALA A 42 -17.78 -22.70 -5.55
N LEU A 43 -16.50 -22.32 -5.37
CA LEU A 43 -16.02 -20.94 -5.48
C LEU A 43 -16.10 -20.42 -6.92
N LYS A 44 -15.75 -21.25 -7.91
CA LYS A 44 -15.88 -20.90 -9.33
C LYS A 44 -17.34 -20.61 -9.72
N LEU A 45 -18.29 -21.43 -9.25
CA LEU A 45 -19.71 -21.22 -9.45
C LEU A 45 -20.22 -19.91 -8.84
N LYS A 46 -19.75 -19.56 -7.62
CA LYS A 46 -20.08 -18.28 -6.98
C LYS A 46 -19.52 -17.07 -7.75
N VAL A 47 -18.29 -17.16 -8.21
CA VAL A 47 -17.66 -16.09 -9.02
C VAL A 47 -18.40 -15.89 -10.35
N ASN A 48 -18.78 -16.98 -11.03
CA ASN A 48 -19.53 -16.89 -12.30
C ASN A 48 -20.92 -16.27 -12.10
N SER A 49 -21.65 -16.65 -11.05
CA SER A 49 -22.96 -16.07 -10.77
C SER A 49 -22.91 -14.58 -10.44
N GLN A 50 -21.85 -14.13 -9.75
CA GLN A 50 -21.62 -12.71 -9.50
C GLN A 50 -21.23 -11.94 -10.77
N ALA A 51 -20.46 -12.55 -11.66
CA ALA A 51 -20.10 -11.95 -12.94
C ALA A 51 -21.33 -11.73 -13.85
N GLU A 52 -22.28 -12.68 -13.87
CA GLU A 52 -23.54 -12.53 -14.60
C GLU A 52 -24.43 -11.43 -14.00
N LEU A 53 -24.46 -11.31 -12.67
CA LEU A 53 -25.22 -10.25 -12.00
C LEU A 53 -24.65 -8.85 -12.33
N ILE A 54 -23.33 -8.73 -12.35
CA ILE A 54 -22.63 -7.48 -12.71
C ILE A 54 -22.90 -7.15 -14.19
N SER A 55 -22.87 -8.14 -15.07
CA SER A 55 -23.17 -7.97 -16.50
C SER A 55 -24.61 -7.50 -16.73
N SER A 56 -25.58 -8.07 -15.99
CA SER A 56 -26.99 -7.66 -16.08
C SER A 56 -27.24 -6.26 -15.51
N LEU A 57 -26.52 -5.85 -14.46
CA LEU A 57 -26.59 -4.51 -13.91
C LEU A 57 -25.96 -3.45 -14.83
N LEU A 58 -24.93 -3.81 -15.58
CA LEU A 58 -24.31 -2.93 -16.58
C LEU A 58 -25.20 -2.79 -17.83
N ALA A 59 -25.86 -3.85 -18.26
CA ALA A 59 -26.80 -3.83 -19.42
C ALA A 59 -28.08 -3.04 -19.10
N GLY A 60 -28.47 -2.89 -17.83
CA GLY A 60 -29.68 -2.14 -17.43
C GLY A 60 -29.48 -0.62 -17.32
N LYS A 61 -28.27 -0.08 -17.58
CA LYS A 61 -27.96 1.36 -17.45
C LYS A 61 -27.83 2.13 -18.76
N GLU A 62 -28.17 1.54 -19.91
CA GLU A 62 -28.03 2.22 -21.21
C GLU A 62 -29.29 3.00 -21.69
N ASN A 63 -30.38 3.07 -20.93
CA ASN A 63 -31.59 3.75 -21.38
C ASN A 63 -32.15 4.74 -20.36
N ASP A 64 -31.42 5.73 -19.90
CA ASP A 64 -32.01 6.94 -19.31
C ASP A 64 -30.93 8.03 -19.10
N ILE A 65 -30.44 8.61 -20.22
CA ILE A 65 -29.78 9.91 -20.18
C ILE A 65 -30.25 10.73 -21.39
N GLU A 66 -31.40 11.33 -21.24
CA GLU A 66 -31.78 12.49 -22.05
C GLU A 66 -32.03 13.68 -21.13
N SER A 67 -31.26 14.76 -21.41
CA SER A 67 -31.44 16.14 -20.97
C SER A 67 -31.30 16.49 -19.48
N ASP A 68 -30.09 16.92 -19.04
CA ASP A 68 -30.03 18.30 -18.54
C ASP A 68 -28.63 18.92 -18.75
N LYS A 69 -28.64 20.20 -19.07
CA LYS A 69 -27.52 21.00 -19.54
C LYS A 69 -26.64 21.47 -18.38
N ASN A 70 -25.33 21.59 -18.69
CA ASN A 70 -24.34 22.45 -18.06
C ASN A 70 -23.80 22.02 -16.68
N GLU A 71 -22.82 21.13 -16.68
CA GLU A 71 -21.63 21.33 -15.85
C GLU A 71 -20.41 21.14 -16.75
N GLU A 72 -19.70 22.22 -16.95
CA GLU A 72 -18.40 22.31 -17.60
C GLU A 72 -17.39 21.53 -16.75
N ILE A 73 -17.28 20.21 -17.02
CA ILE A 73 -16.26 19.37 -16.40
C ILE A 73 -14.93 19.84 -16.96
N ASN A 74 -14.21 20.54 -16.12
CA ASN A 74 -12.90 21.10 -16.37
C ASN A 74 -11.96 20.00 -16.90
N GLN A 75 -11.77 19.96 -18.23
CA GLN A 75 -10.88 19.01 -18.92
C GLN A 75 -9.41 19.13 -18.51
N GLU A 76 -9.05 20.16 -17.75
CA GLU A 76 -7.69 20.35 -17.24
C GLU A 76 -7.27 19.33 -16.17
N ASN A 77 -8.21 18.71 -15.45
CA ASN A 77 -7.87 17.74 -14.39
C ASN A 77 -7.57 16.31 -14.90
N ILE A 78 -8.00 15.96 -16.11
CA ILE A 78 -7.79 14.62 -16.67
C ILE A 78 -6.39 14.50 -17.28
N THR A 79 -5.90 15.55 -17.93
CA THR A 79 -4.58 15.57 -18.56
C THR A 79 -3.41 15.68 -17.58
N GLN A 80 -3.63 16.21 -16.36
CA GLN A 80 -2.60 16.28 -15.32
C GLN A 80 -2.34 14.94 -14.64
N ASN A 81 -3.36 14.06 -14.53
CA ASN A 81 -3.19 12.74 -13.90
C ASN A 81 -2.38 11.76 -14.77
N ASP A 82 -2.53 11.80 -16.09
CA ASP A 82 -1.85 10.87 -16.99
C ASP A 82 -0.35 11.17 -17.10
N ASN A 83 0.06 12.43 -17.03
CA ASN A 83 1.47 12.82 -17.02
C ASN A 83 2.17 12.48 -15.70
N LEU A 84 1.46 12.53 -14.58
CA LEU A 84 2.04 12.26 -13.27
C LEU A 84 2.24 10.77 -13.03
N SER A 85 1.38 9.91 -13.59
CA SER A 85 1.52 8.46 -13.46
C SER A 85 2.80 7.91 -14.12
N ASN A 86 3.30 8.57 -15.17
CA ASN A 86 4.55 8.20 -15.88
C ASN A 86 5.82 8.46 -15.02
N GLU A 87 5.72 9.23 -13.94
CA GLU A 87 6.84 9.49 -13.04
C GLU A 87 7.02 8.37 -11.98
N PHE A 88 6.08 7.40 -11.92
CA PHE A 88 6.12 6.31 -10.96
C PHE A 88 6.33 4.96 -11.64
N GLU A 89 7.27 4.17 -11.14
CA GLU A 89 7.25 2.73 -11.36
C GLU A 89 6.31 2.10 -10.32
N TYR A 90 5.57 1.08 -10.73
CA TYR A 90 4.60 0.42 -9.85
C TYR A 90 4.35 -1.03 -10.25
N VAL A 91 3.81 -1.80 -9.32
CA VAL A 91 3.28 -3.14 -9.55
C VAL A 91 1.80 -3.19 -9.18
N LYS A 92 1.06 -4.06 -9.86
CA LYS A 92 -0.35 -4.34 -9.57
C LYS A 92 -0.43 -5.56 -8.68
N GLU A 93 -0.93 -5.40 -7.47
CA GLU A 93 -1.08 -6.50 -6.51
C GLU A 93 -2.26 -6.23 -5.58
N ASN A 94 -2.89 -7.29 -5.10
CA ASN A 94 -3.99 -7.21 -4.12
C ASN A 94 -5.14 -6.26 -4.51
N GLY A 95 -5.43 -6.13 -5.81
CA GLY A 95 -6.49 -5.25 -6.31
C GLY A 95 -6.14 -3.76 -6.31
N GLY A 96 -4.88 -3.40 -6.14
CA GLY A 96 -4.39 -2.03 -6.14
C GLY A 96 -3.00 -1.88 -6.74
N ILE A 97 -2.44 -0.71 -6.52
CA ILE A 97 -1.10 -0.30 -6.97
C ILE A 97 -0.17 -0.18 -5.78
N THR A 98 0.99 -0.78 -5.91
CA THR A 98 2.15 -0.53 -5.04
C THR A 98 3.17 0.27 -5.83
N ILE A 99 3.47 1.50 -5.39
CA ILE A 99 4.52 2.33 -6.01
C ILE A 99 5.87 1.78 -5.58
N THR A 100 6.69 1.39 -6.57
CA THR A 100 8.01 0.79 -6.33
C THR A 100 9.14 1.79 -6.50
N LYS A 101 8.94 2.85 -7.30
CA LYS A 101 9.94 3.90 -7.48
C LYS A 101 9.35 5.20 -8.01
N TYR A 102 9.90 6.31 -7.55
CA TYR A 102 9.68 7.64 -8.11
C TYR A 102 10.87 8.07 -8.98
N ASN A 103 10.61 8.36 -10.26
CA ASN A 103 11.61 8.80 -11.23
C ASN A 103 11.40 10.26 -11.64
N GLY A 104 10.41 10.94 -11.08
CA GLY A 104 10.07 12.32 -11.42
C GLY A 104 11.11 13.33 -10.92
N LYS A 105 11.00 14.55 -11.43
CA LYS A 105 11.86 15.68 -11.07
C LYS A 105 11.17 16.71 -10.18
N GLN A 106 9.87 16.54 -9.94
CA GLN A 106 9.10 17.47 -9.13
C GLN A 106 9.52 17.38 -7.67
N THR A 107 9.55 18.52 -7.01
CA THR A 107 9.89 18.60 -5.58
C THR A 107 8.66 18.66 -4.68
N SER A 108 7.49 18.99 -5.22
CA SER A 108 6.21 18.94 -4.51
C SER A 108 5.29 18.00 -5.30
N ILE A 109 4.89 16.91 -4.66
CA ILE A 109 4.19 15.80 -5.32
C ILE A 109 2.90 15.50 -4.58
N ARG A 110 1.83 15.36 -5.33
CA ARG A 110 0.64 14.64 -4.89
C ARG A 110 0.64 13.29 -5.60
N ILE A 111 0.84 12.21 -4.85
CA ILE A 111 0.75 10.87 -5.40
C ILE A 111 -0.69 10.63 -5.84
N PRO A 112 -0.94 10.15 -7.07
CA PRO A 112 -2.29 9.99 -7.59
C PRO A 112 -3.09 8.97 -6.76
N GLU A 113 -4.39 9.24 -6.59
CA GLU A 113 -5.29 8.31 -5.89
C GLU A 113 -5.43 6.97 -6.63
N ARG A 114 -5.29 7.01 -7.96
CA ARG A 114 -5.42 5.85 -8.84
C ARG A 114 -4.41 5.91 -9.97
N ILE A 115 -3.93 4.77 -10.39
CA ILE A 115 -3.12 4.57 -11.60
C ILE A 115 -3.80 3.43 -12.36
N GLU A 116 -4.05 3.62 -13.66
CA GLU A 116 -4.79 2.67 -14.50
C GLU A 116 -6.11 2.20 -13.84
N ASN A 117 -6.88 3.12 -13.30
CA ASN A 117 -8.14 2.87 -12.59
C ASN A 117 -8.02 2.01 -11.30
N LEU A 118 -6.83 1.60 -10.90
CA LEU A 118 -6.59 0.89 -9.64
C LEU A 118 -6.14 1.85 -8.54
N PRO A 119 -6.64 1.72 -7.30
CA PRO A 119 -6.24 2.59 -6.19
C PRO A 119 -4.76 2.38 -5.83
N VAL A 120 -4.06 3.46 -5.49
CA VAL A 120 -2.71 3.37 -4.93
C VAL A 120 -2.82 3.08 -3.44
N LEU A 121 -2.37 1.89 -3.04
CA LEU A 121 -2.57 1.34 -1.70
C LEU A 121 -1.29 1.29 -0.86
N LYS A 122 -0.12 1.25 -1.51
CA LYS A 122 1.16 1.06 -0.82
C LYS A 122 2.28 1.85 -1.48
N ILE A 123 3.19 2.34 -0.63
CA ILE A 123 4.51 2.85 -1.04
C ILE A 123 5.55 1.79 -0.65
N ALA A 124 6.21 1.21 -1.63
CA ALA A 124 7.15 0.12 -1.43
C ALA A 124 8.46 0.59 -0.79
N LYS A 125 9.25 -0.40 -0.38
CA LYS A 125 10.61 -0.20 0.12
C LYS A 125 11.46 0.61 -0.86
N ASN A 126 12.13 1.65 -0.33
CA ASN A 126 13.00 2.57 -1.06
C ASN A 126 12.34 3.37 -2.20
N ALA A 127 11.01 3.39 -2.31
CA ALA A 127 10.33 3.97 -3.48
C ALA A 127 10.69 5.43 -3.77
N PHE A 128 10.97 6.22 -2.73
CA PHE A 128 11.40 7.63 -2.82
C PHE A 128 12.78 7.88 -2.22
N ALA A 129 13.54 6.82 -1.88
CA ALA A 129 14.81 6.97 -1.19
C ALA A 129 15.75 7.92 -1.97
N GLU A 130 16.43 8.81 -1.21
CA GLU A 130 17.43 9.76 -1.73
C GLU A 130 16.91 10.74 -2.79
N THR A 131 15.59 10.89 -2.92
CA THR A 131 15.00 11.85 -3.85
C THR A 131 15.10 13.29 -3.32
N LYS A 132 14.91 14.26 -4.23
CA LYS A 132 14.93 15.71 -3.91
C LYS A 132 13.55 16.27 -3.57
N VAL A 133 12.60 15.41 -3.23
CA VAL A 133 11.24 15.83 -2.89
C VAL A 133 11.25 16.68 -1.63
N LYS A 134 10.46 17.76 -1.62
CA LYS A 134 10.28 18.67 -0.49
C LYS A 134 8.94 18.49 0.21
N SER A 135 7.91 18.18 -0.57
CA SER A 135 6.55 17.96 -0.08
C SER A 135 5.93 16.77 -0.78
N VAL A 136 5.29 15.90 -0.03
CA VAL A 136 4.58 14.73 -0.55
C VAL A 136 3.19 14.65 0.08
N THR A 137 2.16 14.48 -0.76
CA THR A 137 0.82 14.12 -0.31
C THR A 137 0.56 12.68 -0.73
N LEU A 138 0.32 11.81 0.25
CA LEU A 138 -0.07 10.42 0.01
C LEU A 138 -1.54 10.34 -0.42
N PRO A 139 -1.91 9.34 -1.25
CA PRO A 139 -3.30 9.12 -1.61
C PRO A 139 -4.13 8.70 -0.38
N SER A 140 -5.39 9.07 -0.40
CA SER A 140 -6.32 8.78 0.70
C SER A 140 -6.52 7.28 0.94
N GLY A 141 -6.33 6.45 -0.10
CA GLY A 141 -6.43 5.00 -0.06
C GLY A 141 -5.17 4.28 0.44
N CYS A 142 -4.05 4.98 0.60
CA CYS A 142 -2.80 4.37 1.03
C CYS A 142 -2.89 3.87 2.48
N HIS A 143 -2.53 2.61 2.71
CA HIS A 143 -2.55 1.99 4.03
C HIS A 143 -1.17 1.56 4.53
N GLU A 144 -0.16 1.53 3.66
CA GLU A 144 1.19 1.09 4.03
C GLU A 144 2.27 1.97 3.40
N ILE A 145 3.23 2.38 4.23
CA ILE A 145 4.51 2.97 3.84
C ILE A 145 5.60 1.99 4.28
N ASP A 146 6.30 1.38 3.35
CA ASP A 146 7.25 0.31 3.64
C ASP A 146 8.61 0.85 4.13
N TRP A 147 9.52 -0.05 4.47
CA TRP A 147 10.84 0.24 5.02
C TRP A 147 11.63 1.15 4.08
N PHE A 148 12.27 2.17 4.66
CA PHE A 148 13.12 3.12 3.92
C PHE A 148 12.42 3.87 2.78
N ALA A 149 11.09 3.91 2.74
CA ALA A 149 10.34 4.46 1.60
C ALA A 149 10.79 5.88 1.22
N PHE A 150 11.09 6.73 2.19
CA PHE A 150 11.60 8.11 2.02
C PHE A 150 12.99 8.30 2.64
N TYR A 151 13.75 7.23 2.82
CA TYR A 151 15.09 7.30 3.41
C TYR A 151 15.98 8.28 2.66
N GLY A 152 16.74 9.12 3.41
CA GLY A 152 17.69 10.04 2.80
C GLY A 152 17.09 11.19 1.99
N CYS A 153 15.79 11.43 2.07
CA CYS A 153 15.14 12.60 1.45
C CYS A 153 15.48 13.89 2.20
N HIS A 154 16.72 14.34 2.13
CA HIS A 154 17.23 15.48 2.92
C HIS A 154 16.47 16.78 2.72
N ALA A 155 15.76 16.93 1.60
CA ALA A 155 14.94 18.10 1.28
C ALA A 155 13.50 18.00 1.79
N LEU A 156 13.02 16.82 2.22
CA LEU A 156 11.62 16.57 2.59
C LEU A 156 11.29 17.28 3.91
N THR A 157 10.44 18.28 3.81
CA THR A 157 9.98 19.09 4.96
C THR A 157 8.51 18.89 5.29
N THR A 158 7.74 18.30 4.36
CA THR A 158 6.30 18.18 4.51
C THR A 158 5.82 16.85 3.95
N VAL A 159 5.07 16.09 4.74
CA VAL A 159 4.36 14.91 4.27
C VAL A 159 2.94 14.89 4.83
N TYR A 160 1.96 14.66 3.95
CA TYR A 160 0.55 14.50 4.32
C TYR A 160 0.19 13.02 4.28
N ILE A 161 -0.25 12.49 5.42
CA ILE A 161 -0.56 11.07 5.61
C ILE A 161 -2.03 10.95 6.04
N SER A 162 -2.80 10.11 5.34
CA SER A 162 -4.21 9.89 5.64
C SER A 162 -4.41 8.98 6.86
N GLU A 163 -5.63 8.98 7.39
CA GLU A 163 -6.05 8.10 8.51
C GLU A 163 -5.96 6.61 8.18
N LYS A 164 -6.01 6.26 6.87
CA LYS A 164 -5.98 4.87 6.42
C LYS A 164 -4.59 4.23 6.51
N VAL A 165 -3.54 5.01 6.70
CA VAL A 165 -2.21 4.46 6.91
C VAL A 165 -2.16 3.79 8.28
N THR A 166 -2.02 2.47 8.28
CA THR A 166 -1.95 1.62 9.48
C THR A 166 -0.57 1.01 9.70
N GLN A 167 0.34 1.19 8.74
CA GLN A 167 1.70 0.68 8.84
C GLN A 167 2.70 1.67 8.23
N ILE A 168 3.75 1.99 9.00
CA ILE A 168 4.92 2.74 8.55
C ILE A 168 6.14 1.92 8.94
N GLY A 169 6.91 1.51 7.94
CA GLY A 169 8.04 0.62 8.08
C GLY A 169 9.24 1.26 8.77
N TYR A 170 10.20 0.41 9.15
CA TYR A 170 11.44 0.81 9.80
C TYR A 170 12.19 1.84 8.94
N ALA A 171 12.67 2.91 9.59
CA ALA A 171 13.45 3.97 8.97
C ALA A 171 12.81 4.62 7.73
N ALA A 172 11.47 4.59 7.61
CA ALA A 172 10.75 5.11 6.44
C ALA A 172 11.10 6.58 6.14
N PHE A 173 11.38 7.40 7.17
CA PHE A 173 11.73 8.81 7.05
C PHE A 173 13.12 9.15 7.62
N ASP A 174 13.96 8.16 7.87
CA ASP A 174 15.32 8.41 8.36
C ASP A 174 16.16 9.17 7.33
N GLY A 175 16.99 10.08 7.81
CA GLY A 175 17.80 10.93 6.94
C GLY A 175 17.01 12.00 6.19
N CYS A 176 15.72 12.18 6.47
CA CYS A 176 14.96 13.32 5.98
C CYS A 176 15.40 14.64 6.64
N SER A 177 14.87 15.77 6.15
CA SER A 177 15.13 17.08 6.76
C SER A 177 14.80 17.07 8.25
N LYS A 178 15.66 17.71 9.07
CA LYS A 178 15.34 17.98 10.49
C LYS A 178 14.09 18.85 10.69
N ARG A 179 13.60 19.49 9.62
CA ARG A 179 12.37 20.30 9.60
C ARG A 179 11.16 19.53 9.09
N LEU A 180 11.27 18.20 8.93
CA LEU A 180 10.15 17.39 8.47
C LEU A 180 8.98 17.52 9.45
N THR A 181 7.83 17.89 8.92
CA THR A 181 6.55 17.90 9.62
C THR A 181 5.61 16.89 8.97
N ILE A 182 5.08 15.98 9.77
CA ILE A 182 4.09 14.98 9.37
C ILE A 182 2.69 15.55 9.64
N TYR A 183 1.92 15.81 8.59
CA TYR A 183 0.53 16.22 8.67
C TYR A 183 -0.35 14.98 8.61
N CYS A 184 -1.14 14.74 9.66
CA CYS A 184 -1.95 13.54 9.79
C CYS A 184 -3.17 13.82 10.69
N PRO A 185 -4.26 13.05 10.58
CA PRO A 185 -5.40 13.16 11.48
C PRO A 185 -5.03 12.85 12.94
N SER A 186 -5.70 13.53 13.86
CA SER A 186 -5.55 13.27 15.30
C SER A 186 -5.96 11.84 15.64
N GLY A 187 -5.17 11.16 16.49
CA GLY A 187 -5.39 9.77 16.85
C GLY A 187 -4.97 8.74 15.80
N SER A 188 -4.45 9.16 14.66
CA SER A 188 -4.01 8.26 13.60
C SER A 188 -2.73 7.47 13.97
N TYR A 189 -2.47 6.39 13.23
CA TYR A 189 -1.22 5.64 13.31
C TYR A 189 -0.01 6.53 13.01
N ALA A 190 -0.13 7.43 12.02
CA ALA A 190 0.94 8.35 11.63
C ALA A 190 1.28 9.35 12.75
N GLU A 191 0.29 9.83 13.51
CA GLU A 191 0.55 10.66 14.70
C GLU A 191 1.32 9.88 15.77
N SER A 192 0.91 8.65 16.05
CA SER A 192 1.59 7.77 17.02
C SER A 192 3.02 7.46 16.59
N TYR A 193 3.23 7.21 15.30
CA TYR A 193 4.55 7.03 14.71
C TYR A 193 5.42 8.28 14.88
N ALA A 194 4.91 9.46 14.51
CA ALA A 194 5.64 10.71 14.62
C ALA A 194 6.10 10.99 16.08
N LYS A 195 5.21 10.78 17.04
CA LYS A 195 5.52 10.89 18.49
C LYS A 195 6.63 9.91 18.91
N SER A 196 6.53 8.66 18.50
CA SER A 196 7.46 7.59 18.91
C SER A 196 8.87 7.80 18.36
N PHE A 197 8.99 8.40 17.17
CA PHE A 197 10.27 8.62 16.49
C PHE A 197 10.76 10.08 16.57
N GLY A 198 10.06 10.95 17.30
CA GLY A 198 10.48 12.34 17.54
C GLY A 198 10.36 13.26 16.33
N PHE A 199 9.46 12.93 15.37
CA PHE A 199 9.15 13.83 14.26
C PHE A 199 8.17 14.93 14.69
N THR A 200 8.34 16.13 14.14
CA THR A 200 7.31 17.17 14.24
C THR A 200 6.06 16.71 13.51
N TYR A 201 4.90 16.91 14.10
CA TYR A 201 3.62 16.61 13.46
C TYR A 201 2.60 17.72 13.68
N SER A 202 1.61 17.78 12.81
CA SER A 202 0.48 18.70 12.89
C SER A 202 -0.80 17.96 12.55
N SER A 203 -1.83 18.16 13.39
CA SER A 203 -3.13 17.54 13.15
C SER A 203 -3.83 18.21 11.97
N THR A 204 -4.32 17.39 11.05
CA THR A 204 -5.29 17.80 10.00
C THR A 204 -6.67 17.38 10.48
N ASN A 205 -7.53 18.37 10.67
CA ASN A 205 -8.95 18.12 11.01
C ASN A 205 -9.69 17.64 9.78
#